data_dde20f15373e68ee366ba5dc8941968c
#
_entry.id   dde20f15373e68ee366ba5dc8941968c
#
_cell.length_a   1.000
_cell.length_b   1.000
_cell.length_c   1.000
_cell.angle_alpha   90.00
_cell.angle_beta   90.00
_cell.angle_gamma   90.00
#
_symmetry.space_group_name_H-M   'P 1'
#
loop_
_entity.id
_entity.type
_entity.pdbx_description
1 polymer ?
#
loop_
_entity_poly.entity_id
_entity_poly.type
_entity_poly.pdbx_seq_one_letter_code
_entity_poly.pdbx_strand_id
1 'polypeptide(L)'
;IVAAGKSSRMGDFKPMLQLGSISIAQRVINNFRQAGISKIVVVTGYNADALERHLASNHVIFLRNEDYETTHMFDSVRIGLEYLKDKVDTVLFTPVDVPLFTAHTVTQMLSLGQPLVTPVCNGTPGHPILIRSSLIESILSNDGNTGLKGAVEHCGTPMYCLNVEDPGIIHDADTPEDYAELLRAHNQSLIRSEIQIQLAREKVFFDEQLYSLLTLIHETGSVR
;
A
#
# COMPACT_ATOMS: atom_id res chain seq x y z
N ILE A 1 -6.45 0.85 -6.73
CA ILE A 1 -5.41 1.84 -6.39
C ILE A 1 -5.60 3.06 -7.28
N VAL A 2 -5.67 4.26 -6.71
CA VAL A 2 -5.73 5.51 -7.48
C VAL A 2 -4.36 6.20 -7.47
N ALA A 3 -3.82 6.42 -8.67
CA ALA A 3 -2.50 7.01 -8.91
C ALA A 3 -2.54 8.06 -10.05
N ALA A 4 -3.65 8.78 -10.18
CA ALA A 4 -3.89 9.72 -11.29
C ALA A 4 -3.41 11.15 -11.02
N GLY A 5 -3.07 11.50 -9.77
CA GLY A 5 -2.74 12.86 -9.35
C GLY A 5 -1.36 13.34 -9.78
N LYS A 6 -1.22 14.68 -9.92
CA LYS A 6 0.01 15.35 -10.36
C LYS A 6 1.14 15.41 -9.32
N SER A 7 0.88 15.03 -8.06
CA SER A 7 1.86 15.13 -6.95
C SER A 7 2.47 16.52 -6.75
N SER A 8 1.71 17.59 -7.01
CA SER A 8 2.22 18.95 -7.12
C SER A 8 2.90 19.50 -5.86
N ARG A 9 2.48 19.05 -4.67
CA ARG A 9 3.09 19.45 -3.38
C ARG A 9 4.42 18.75 -3.11
N MET A 10 4.60 17.55 -3.66
CA MET A 10 5.81 16.75 -3.50
C MET A 10 6.96 17.25 -4.39
N GLY A 11 6.66 17.82 -5.56
CA GLY A 11 7.65 18.17 -6.59
C GLY A 11 8.06 16.98 -7.48
N ASP A 12 7.99 15.76 -6.95
CA ASP A 12 8.29 14.52 -7.66
C ASP A 12 7.04 13.66 -7.82
N PHE A 13 7.06 12.73 -8.80
CA PHE A 13 5.94 11.85 -9.07
C PHE A 13 5.85 10.72 -8.04
N LYS A 14 5.03 10.93 -7.01
CA LYS A 14 4.87 10.06 -5.82
C LYS A 14 4.85 8.56 -6.11
N PRO A 15 4.05 8.05 -7.09
CA PRO A 15 3.95 6.61 -7.30
C PRO A 15 5.28 5.92 -7.60
N MET A 16 6.26 6.66 -8.15
CA MET A 16 7.57 6.14 -8.54
C MET A 16 8.68 6.43 -7.51
N LEU A 17 8.40 7.18 -6.45
CA LEU A 17 9.36 7.39 -5.37
C LEU A 17 9.75 6.07 -4.70
N GLN A 18 11.02 5.93 -4.33
CA GLN A 18 11.57 4.71 -3.77
C GLN A 18 11.20 4.53 -2.29
N LEU A 19 10.73 3.34 -1.94
CA LEU A 19 10.48 2.93 -0.57
C LEU A 19 11.24 1.61 -0.29
N GLY A 20 12.47 1.75 0.16
CA GLY A 20 13.44 0.66 0.17
C GLY A 20 13.91 0.31 -1.25
N SER A 21 13.80 -0.94 -1.65
CA SER A 21 14.22 -1.44 -2.97
C SER A 21 13.15 -1.34 -4.07
N ILE A 22 11.93 -0.90 -3.74
CA ILE A 22 10.79 -0.84 -4.66
C ILE A 22 10.11 0.53 -4.59
N SER A 23 9.29 0.86 -5.59
CA SER A 23 8.53 2.10 -5.57
C SER A 23 7.33 2.06 -4.61
N ILE A 24 6.82 3.24 -4.25
CA ILE A 24 5.57 3.41 -3.48
C ILE A 24 4.43 2.60 -4.12
N ALA A 25 4.22 2.72 -5.42
CA ALA A 25 3.17 1.98 -6.12
C ALA A 25 3.37 0.46 -6.05
N GLN A 26 4.60 -0.03 -6.21
CA GLN A 26 4.91 -1.45 -6.06
C GLN A 26 4.70 -1.93 -4.62
N ARG A 27 4.96 -1.10 -3.63
CA ARG A 27 4.70 -1.44 -2.21
C ARG A 27 3.21 -1.66 -1.96
N VAL A 28 2.36 -0.75 -2.42
CA VAL A 28 0.90 -0.90 -2.30
C VAL A 28 0.41 -2.18 -2.96
N ILE A 29 0.87 -2.46 -4.20
CA ILE A 29 0.53 -3.69 -4.93
C ILE A 29 0.96 -4.93 -4.14
N ASN A 30 2.19 -4.94 -3.60
CA ASN A 30 2.72 -6.07 -2.86
C ASN A 30 1.95 -6.33 -1.55
N ASN A 31 1.53 -5.29 -0.84
CA ASN A 31 0.73 -5.44 0.38
C ASN A 31 -0.61 -6.11 0.08
N PHE A 32 -1.29 -5.71 -0.98
CA PHE A 32 -2.51 -6.40 -1.42
C PHE A 32 -2.26 -7.85 -1.83
N ARG A 33 -1.18 -8.11 -2.57
CA ARG A 33 -0.84 -9.49 -2.96
C ARG A 33 -0.53 -10.38 -1.77
N GLN A 34 0.20 -9.87 -0.78
CA GLN A 34 0.48 -10.59 0.47
C GLN A 34 -0.81 -10.90 1.26
N ALA A 35 -1.84 -10.08 1.12
CA ALA A 35 -3.17 -10.33 1.68
C ALA A 35 -4.04 -11.28 0.81
N GLY A 36 -3.49 -11.85 -0.27
CA GLY A 36 -4.20 -12.77 -1.16
C GLY A 36 -5.03 -12.12 -2.26
N ILE A 37 -4.93 -10.79 -2.47
CA ILE A 37 -5.66 -10.10 -3.53
C ILE A 37 -4.97 -10.34 -4.87
N SER A 38 -5.64 -11.03 -5.78
CA SER A 38 -5.10 -11.37 -7.10
C SER A 38 -5.46 -10.33 -8.17
N LYS A 39 -6.66 -9.75 -8.13
CA LYS A 39 -7.12 -8.77 -9.10
C LYS A 39 -6.86 -7.36 -8.59
N ILE A 40 -5.91 -6.67 -9.20
CA ILE A 40 -5.53 -5.30 -8.82
C ILE A 40 -5.71 -4.38 -10.03
N VAL A 41 -6.45 -3.29 -9.81
CA VAL A 41 -6.68 -2.23 -10.79
C VAL A 41 -5.93 -0.99 -10.31
N VAL A 42 -5.18 -0.35 -11.20
CA VAL A 42 -4.50 0.91 -10.98
C VAL A 42 -5.10 1.95 -11.92
N VAL A 43 -5.69 2.99 -11.34
CA VAL A 43 -6.19 4.13 -12.13
C VAL A 43 -5.08 5.15 -12.25
N THR A 44 -4.61 5.37 -13.47
CA THR A 44 -3.52 6.28 -13.84
C THR A 44 -4.07 7.57 -14.44
N GLY A 45 -3.26 8.60 -14.54
CA GLY A 45 -3.60 9.90 -15.14
C GLY A 45 -2.32 10.65 -15.46
N TYR A 46 -1.87 11.57 -14.60
CA TYR A 46 -0.59 12.22 -14.79
C TYR A 46 0.55 11.20 -14.92
N ASN A 47 1.39 11.38 -15.93
CA ASN A 47 2.55 10.53 -16.23
C ASN A 47 2.21 9.03 -16.37
N ALA A 48 1.01 8.72 -16.90
CA ALA A 48 0.46 7.36 -17.01
C ALA A 48 1.43 6.41 -17.73
N ASP A 49 1.98 6.82 -18.89
CA ASP A 49 2.89 5.99 -19.68
C ASP A 49 4.14 5.54 -18.93
N ALA A 50 4.69 6.40 -18.09
CA ALA A 50 5.86 6.06 -17.28
C ALA A 50 5.49 5.09 -16.15
N LEU A 51 4.37 5.34 -15.46
CA LEU A 51 3.91 4.48 -14.37
C LEU A 51 3.50 3.09 -14.88
N GLU A 52 2.77 3.01 -15.98
CA GLU A 52 2.34 1.75 -16.57
C GLU A 52 3.53 0.91 -17.05
N ARG A 53 4.53 1.53 -17.69
CA ARG A 53 5.79 0.84 -18.03
C ARG A 53 6.53 0.35 -16.79
N HIS A 54 6.61 1.18 -15.73
CA HIS A 54 7.25 0.82 -14.48
C HIS A 54 6.58 -0.38 -13.80
N LEU A 55 5.24 -0.45 -13.86
CA LEU A 55 4.45 -1.51 -13.24
C LEU A 55 4.11 -2.68 -14.18
N ALA A 56 4.63 -2.71 -15.42
CA ALA A 56 4.26 -3.72 -16.42
C ALA A 56 4.44 -5.17 -15.95
N SER A 57 5.48 -5.45 -15.15
CA SER A 57 5.75 -6.77 -14.59
C SER A 57 4.89 -7.12 -13.36
N ASN A 58 4.11 -6.18 -12.84
CA ASN A 58 3.30 -6.38 -11.65
C ASN A 58 1.94 -7.04 -11.91
N HIS A 59 1.63 -7.41 -13.16
CA HIS A 59 0.37 -8.07 -13.56
C HIS A 59 -0.88 -7.38 -13.01
N VAL A 60 -0.98 -6.07 -13.17
CA VAL A 60 -2.11 -5.24 -12.79
C VAL A 60 -2.90 -4.78 -14.01
N ILE A 61 -4.14 -4.38 -13.80
CA ILE A 61 -5.01 -3.80 -14.85
C ILE A 61 -4.89 -2.29 -14.75
N PHE A 62 -4.58 -1.62 -15.85
CA PHE A 62 -4.54 -0.17 -15.92
C PHE A 62 -5.84 0.38 -16.49
N LEU A 63 -6.34 1.43 -15.85
CA LEU A 63 -7.41 2.30 -16.37
C LEU A 63 -6.89 3.72 -16.35
N ARG A 64 -7.21 4.50 -17.39
CA ARG A 64 -6.74 5.90 -17.47
C ARG A 64 -7.87 6.86 -17.16
N ASN A 65 -7.58 7.84 -16.32
CA ASN A 65 -8.36 9.06 -16.22
C ASN A 65 -7.73 10.07 -17.20
N GLU A 66 -8.26 10.18 -18.40
CA GLU A 66 -7.75 11.10 -19.41
C GLU A 66 -7.98 12.57 -19.03
N ASP A 67 -9.01 12.82 -18.20
CA ASP A 67 -9.39 14.16 -17.74
C ASP A 67 -8.77 14.52 -16.37
N TYR A 68 -7.69 13.85 -15.95
CA TYR A 68 -7.07 14.02 -14.63
C TYR A 68 -6.71 15.47 -14.28
N GLU A 69 -6.55 16.35 -15.28
CA GLU A 69 -6.20 17.76 -15.08
C GLU A 69 -7.36 18.59 -14.55
N THR A 70 -8.59 18.23 -14.90
CA THR A 70 -9.81 18.99 -14.61
C THR A 70 -10.73 18.27 -13.66
N THR A 71 -10.42 17.01 -13.31
CA THR A 71 -11.20 16.16 -12.42
C THR A 71 -10.57 16.03 -11.03
N HIS A 72 -11.34 15.55 -10.08
CA HIS A 72 -10.89 15.30 -8.70
C HIS A 72 -10.56 13.82 -8.46
N MET A 73 -10.02 13.51 -7.30
CA MET A 73 -9.66 12.12 -6.93
C MET A 73 -10.88 11.18 -7.07
N PHE A 74 -12.08 11.63 -6.69
CA PHE A 74 -13.28 10.80 -6.75
C PHE A 74 -13.64 10.37 -8.18
N ASP A 75 -13.38 11.18 -9.19
CA ASP A 75 -13.59 10.80 -10.59
C ASP A 75 -12.70 9.62 -11.00
N SER A 76 -11.46 9.61 -10.54
CA SER A 76 -10.56 8.46 -10.71
C SER A 76 -11.06 7.22 -9.95
N VAL A 77 -11.62 7.39 -8.76
CA VAL A 77 -12.26 6.28 -8.00
C VAL A 77 -13.46 5.74 -8.78
N ARG A 78 -14.30 6.61 -9.36
CA ARG A 78 -15.46 6.21 -10.18
C ARG A 78 -15.06 5.32 -11.34
N ILE A 79 -14.01 5.67 -12.08
CA ILE A 79 -13.48 4.85 -13.19
C ILE A 79 -13.15 3.43 -12.69
N GLY A 80 -12.47 3.31 -11.55
CA GLY A 80 -12.11 2.03 -10.96
C GLY A 80 -13.32 1.23 -10.49
N LEU A 81 -14.28 1.87 -9.80
CA LEU A 81 -15.50 1.25 -9.30
C LEU A 81 -16.41 0.80 -10.44
N GLU A 82 -16.60 1.64 -11.47
CA GLU A 82 -17.40 1.31 -12.65
C GLU A 82 -16.86 0.07 -13.37
N TYR A 83 -15.54 -0.04 -13.50
CA TYR A 83 -14.91 -1.21 -14.07
C TYR A 83 -15.13 -2.48 -13.23
N LEU A 84 -15.17 -2.37 -11.90
CA LEU A 84 -15.17 -3.50 -10.99
C LEU A 84 -16.57 -3.97 -10.58
N LYS A 85 -17.60 -3.12 -10.65
CA LYS A 85 -18.93 -3.35 -10.05
C LYS A 85 -19.54 -4.73 -10.32
N ASP A 86 -19.40 -5.24 -11.53
CA ASP A 86 -19.99 -6.53 -11.95
C ASP A 86 -18.97 -7.68 -12.02
N LYS A 87 -17.75 -7.46 -11.53
CA LYS A 87 -16.64 -8.40 -11.68
C LYS A 87 -16.10 -8.96 -10.37
N VAL A 88 -16.52 -8.40 -9.26
CA VAL A 88 -16.04 -8.78 -7.92
C VAL A 88 -17.14 -8.56 -6.87
N ASP A 89 -17.06 -9.27 -5.75
CA ASP A 89 -18.01 -9.12 -4.63
C ASP A 89 -17.60 -7.97 -3.69
N THR A 90 -16.31 -7.65 -3.65
CA THR A 90 -15.73 -6.68 -2.72
C THR A 90 -14.58 -5.93 -3.38
N VAL A 91 -14.51 -4.64 -3.15
CA VAL A 91 -13.42 -3.75 -3.57
C VAL A 91 -12.69 -3.22 -2.35
N LEU A 92 -11.37 -3.21 -2.40
CA LEU A 92 -10.52 -2.47 -1.48
C LEU A 92 -9.97 -1.26 -2.22
N PHE A 93 -10.27 -0.07 -1.72
CA PHE A 93 -9.81 1.20 -2.28
C PHE A 93 -8.68 1.79 -1.44
N THR A 94 -7.62 2.26 -2.09
CA THR A 94 -6.58 3.09 -1.47
C THR A 94 -6.01 4.07 -2.49
N PRO A 95 -5.67 5.31 -2.10
CA PRO A 95 -4.77 6.14 -2.88
C PRO A 95 -3.37 5.51 -2.87
N VAL A 96 -2.56 5.82 -3.86
CA VAL A 96 -1.23 5.22 -4.02
C VAL A 96 -0.22 5.69 -2.96
N ASP A 97 -0.45 6.86 -2.38
CA ASP A 97 0.46 7.52 -1.42
C ASP A 97 0.34 7.02 0.03
N VAL A 98 -0.53 6.04 0.29
CA VAL A 98 -0.61 5.33 1.59
C VAL A 98 -0.05 3.91 1.43
N PRO A 99 1.29 3.71 1.42
CA PRO A 99 1.90 2.44 1.06
C PRO A 99 2.24 1.51 2.23
N LEU A 100 2.06 1.92 3.49
CA LEU A 100 2.56 1.16 4.63
C LEU A 100 1.52 0.35 5.38
N PHE A 101 0.23 0.34 4.96
CA PHE A 101 -0.75 -0.56 5.54
C PHE A 101 -0.30 -2.03 5.38
N THR A 102 -0.62 -2.88 6.36
CA THR A 102 -0.17 -4.27 6.38
C THR A 102 -1.15 -5.22 5.71
N ALA A 103 -0.64 -6.35 5.20
CA ALA A 103 -1.48 -7.45 4.71
C ALA A 103 -2.39 -8.01 5.82
N HIS A 104 -1.95 -7.95 7.08
CA HIS A 104 -2.74 -8.38 8.23
C HIS A 104 -4.00 -7.54 8.39
N THR A 105 -3.89 -6.20 8.35
CA THR A 105 -5.03 -5.28 8.37
C THR A 105 -6.04 -5.60 7.26
N VAL A 106 -5.56 -5.80 6.02
CA VAL A 106 -6.42 -6.17 4.89
C VAL A 106 -7.15 -7.50 5.14
N THR A 107 -6.44 -8.51 5.63
CA THR A 107 -7.03 -9.83 5.93
C THR A 107 -8.09 -9.74 7.03
N GLN A 108 -7.85 -8.95 8.08
CA GLN A 108 -8.84 -8.70 9.13
C GLN A 108 -10.11 -8.04 8.55
N MET A 109 -9.96 -7.00 7.72
CA MET A 109 -11.08 -6.32 7.07
C MET A 109 -11.94 -7.29 6.25
N LEU A 110 -11.31 -8.15 5.45
CA LEU A 110 -12.00 -9.15 4.62
C LEU A 110 -12.77 -10.20 5.45
N SER A 111 -12.24 -10.56 6.61
CA SER A 111 -12.85 -11.57 7.49
C SER A 111 -14.13 -11.11 8.19
N LEU A 112 -14.35 -9.80 8.30
CA LEU A 112 -15.50 -9.23 9.02
C LEU A 112 -16.86 -9.49 8.34
N GLY A 113 -16.86 -9.70 7.02
CA GLY A 113 -18.11 -9.85 6.26
C GLY A 113 -18.99 -8.58 6.19
N GLN A 114 -18.49 -7.46 6.69
CA GLN A 114 -19.21 -6.16 6.68
C GLN A 114 -19.22 -5.55 5.26
N PRO A 115 -20.28 -4.82 4.89
CA PRO A 115 -20.40 -4.25 3.55
C PRO A 115 -19.51 -3.04 3.31
N LEU A 116 -19.13 -2.32 4.37
CA LEU A 116 -18.34 -1.11 4.31
C LEU A 116 -17.44 -1.03 5.55
N VAL A 117 -16.11 -1.00 5.34
CA VAL A 117 -15.13 -1.04 6.45
C VAL A 117 -14.03 -0.02 6.21
N THR A 118 -13.66 0.72 7.26
CA THR A 118 -12.42 1.50 7.32
C THR A 118 -11.57 1.05 8.50
N PRO A 119 -10.25 0.89 8.35
CA PRO A 119 -9.39 0.66 9.49
C PRO A 119 -9.20 1.96 10.28
N VAL A 120 -9.05 1.85 11.58
CA VAL A 120 -8.85 3.00 12.49
C VAL A 120 -7.66 2.70 13.39
N CYS A 121 -6.66 3.58 13.40
CA CYS A 121 -5.52 3.52 14.30
C CYS A 121 -5.49 4.77 15.18
N ASN A 122 -5.45 4.58 16.50
CA ASN A 122 -5.45 5.67 17.47
C ASN A 122 -6.59 6.70 17.25
N GLY A 123 -7.79 6.22 16.88
CA GLY A 123 -8.96 7.06 16.63
C GLY A 123 -8.99 7.73 15.24
N THR A 124 -7.95 7.57 14.44
CA THR A 124 -7.85 8.14 13.09
C THR A 124 -8.19 7.08 12.04
N PRO A 125 -9.23 7.29 11.19
CA PRO A 125 -9.54 6.39 10.09
C PRO A 125 -8.49 6.49 8.98
N GLY A 126 -8.24 5.36 8.28
CA GLY A 126 -7.21 5.29 7.25
C GLY A 126 -7.62 4.42 6.06
N HIS A 127 -6.62 3.95 5.35
CA HIS A 127 -6.74 3.14 4.15
C HIS A 127 -6.13 1.73 4.34
N PRO A 128 -6.59 0.75 3.53
CA PRO A 128 -7.62 0.83 2.48
C PRO A 128 -9.04 0.90 3.06
N ILE A 129 -10.01 1.31 2.21
CA ILE A 129 -11.44 1.22 2.52
C ILE A 129 -12.01 0.01 1.79
N LEU A 130 -12.77 -0.83 2.50
CA LEU A 130 -13.47 -1.98 1.93
C LEU A 130 -14.90 -1.59 1.57
N ILE A 131 -15.31 -1.91 0.36
CA ILE A 131 -16.63 -1.59 -0.20
C ILE A 131 -17.20 -2.85 -0.86
N ARG A 132 -18.38 -3.31 -0.43
CA ARG A 132 -19.11 -4.37 -1.13
C ARG A 132 -19.62 -3.87 -2.48
N SER A 133 -19.60 -4.74 -3.49
CA SER A 133 -20.07 -4.39 -4.83
C SER A 133 -21.53 -3.91 -4.87
N SER A 134 -22.37 -4.40 -3.98
CA SER A 134 -23.77 -3.95 -3.85
C SER A 134 -23.93 -2.47 -3.50
N LEU A 135 -22.91 -1.82 -2.98
CA LEU A 135 -22.92 -0.39 -2.65
C LEU A 135 -22.37 0.50 -3.77
N ILE A 136 -21.71 -0.09 -4.75
CA ILE A 136 -20.99 0.66 -5.78
C ILE A 136 -21.95 1.55 -6.58
N GLU A 137 -23.12 1.04 -6.97
CA GLU A 137 -24.07 1.81 -7.76
C GLU A 137 -24.59 3.04 -7.01
N SER A 138 -24.86 2.90 -5.72
CA SER A 138 -25.25 4.03 -4.86
C SER A 138 -24.12 5.06 -4.71
N ILE A 139 -22.87 4.59 -4.56
CA ILE A 139 -21.69 5.47 -4.51
C ILE A 139 -21.50 6.22 -5.83
N LEU A 140 -21.66 5.52 -6.97
CA LEU A 140 -21.51 6.10 -8.30
C LEU A 140 -22.59 7.10 -8.66
N SER A 141 -23.78 6.99 -8.07
CA SER A 141 -24.89 7.93 -8.28
C SER A 141 -24.69 9.29 -7.60
N ASN A 142 -23.71 9.42 -6.68
CA ASN A 142 -23.36 10.67 -6.03
C ASN A 142 -22.70 11.64 -7.03
N ASP A 143 -22.99 12.93 -6.90
CA ASP A 143 -22.46 13.98 -7.79
C ASP A 143 -20.94 14.22 -7.66
N GLY A 144 -20.33 13.72 -6.59
CA GLY A 144 -18.89 13.83 -6.33
C GLY A 144 -18.43 15.11 -5.65
N ASN A 145 -19.31 16.08 -5.43
CA ASN A 145 -18.97 17.37 -4.82
C ASN A 145 -18.31 17.25 -3.44
N THR A 146 -18.62 16.18 -2.71
CA THR A 146 -18.08 15.89 -1.37
C THR A 146 -16.99 14.79 -1.40
N GLY A 147 -16.53 14.41 -2.59
CA GLY A 147 -15.56 13.36 -2.80
C GLY A 147 -16.05 11.97 -2.40
N LEU A 148 -15.13 11.00 -2.30
CA LEU A 148 -15.48 9.62 -1.92
C LEU A 148 -16.12 9.54 -0.54
N LYS A 149 -15.66 10.34 0.42
CA LYS A 149 -16.23 10.34 1.79
C LYS A 149 -17.73 10.66 1.76
N GLY A 150 -18.11 11.73 1.11
CA GLY A 150 -19.52 12.10 1.01
C GLY A 150 -20.35 11.11 0.18
N ALA A 151 -19.77 10.53 -0.88
CA ALA A 151 -20.45 9.51 -1.67
C ALA A 151 -20.71 8.23 -0.85
N VAL A 152 -19.77 7.83 0.00
CA VAL A 152 -19.92 6.70 0.93
C VAL A 152 -20.94 7.01 2.02
N GLU A 153 -20.92 8.19 2.61
CA GLU A 153 -21.92 8.63 3.60
C GLU A 153 -23.33 8.65 3.00
N HIS A 154 -23.47 9.06 1.75
CA HIS A 154 -24.74 9.12 1.02
C HIS A 154 -25.33 7.74 0.71
N CYS A 155 -24.54 6.68 0.64
CA CYS A 155 -25.05 5.33 0.34
C CYS A 155 -25.90 4.72 1.45
N GLY A 156 -26.05 5.40 2.61
CA GLY A 156 -26.93 5.01 3.70
C GLY A 156 -26.48 3.76 4.49
N THR A 157 -25.33 3.20 4.16
CA THR A 157 -24.76 2.06 4.88
C THR A 157 -23.76 2.55 5.93
N PRO A 158 -23.92 2.17 7.21
CA PRO A 158 -22.97 2.57 8.24
C PRO A 158 -21.56 2.07 7.95
N MET A 159 -20.58 2.96 8.10
CA MET A 159 -19.16 2.58 8.03
C MET A 159 -18.78 1.80 9.29
N TYR A 160 -18.32 0.57 9.13
CA TYR A 160 -17.72 -0.20 10.21
C TYR A 160 -16.28 0.23 10.43
N CYS A 161 -15.97 0.72 11.63
CA CYS A 161 -14.64 1.14 12.03
C CYS A 161 -13.90 -0.05 12.68
N LEU A 162 -12.91 -0.61 11.99
CA LEU A 162 -12.06 -1.67 12.52
C LEU A 162 -10.85 -1.06 13.23
N ASN A 163 -10.77 -1.18 14.56
CA ASN A 163 -9.58 -0.76 15.29
C ASN A 163 -8.41 -1.71 15.02
N VAL A 164 -7.28 -1.15 14.61
CA VAL A 164 -6.04 -1.88 14.26
C VAL A 164 -4.82 -1.22 14.90
N GLU A 165 -3.80 -2.01 15.17
CA GLU A 165 -2.48 -1.53 15.61
C GLU A 165 -1.54 -1.38 14.39
N ASP A 166 -1.97 -0.64 13.38
CA ASP A 166 -1.27 -0.45 12.12
C ASP A 166 -1.22 1.04 11.76
N PRO A 167 -0.20 1.77 12.21
CA PRO A 167 -0.05 3.19 11.88
C PRO A 167 0.15 3.45 10.39
N GLY A 168 0.55 2.44 9.62
CA GLY A 168 0.74 2.56 8.17
C GLY A 168 -0.54 2.87 7.38
N ILE A 169 -1.72 2.70 7.99
CA ILE A 169 -3.01 3.03 7.35
C ILE A 169 -3.25 4.53 7.16
N ILE A 170 -2.53 5.38 7.90
CA ILE A 170 -2.68 6.84 7.91
C ILE A 170 -1.42 7.58 7.43
N HIS A 171 -0.31 6.88 7.19
CA HIS A 171 0.92 7.50 6.70
C HIS A 171 0.84 7.69 5.18
N ASP A 172 0.67 8.92 4.76
CA ASP A 172 0.69 9.31 3.35
C ASP A 172 2.00 10.04 2.98
N ALA A 173 2.25 10.23 1.70
CA ALA A 173 3.42 10.92 1.16
C ALA A 173 3.01 12.21 0.44
N ASP A 174 2.35 13.13 1.12
CA ASP A 174 1.82 14.35 0.52
C ASP A 174 2.89 15.41 0.27
N THR A 175 3.85 15.52 1.18
CA THR A 175 4.96 16.49 1.12
C THR A 175 6.32 15.78 1.22
N PRO A 176 7.46 16.45 0.91
CA PRO A 176 8.78 15.87 1.14
C PRO A 176 9.03 15.48 2.61
N GLU A 177 8.46 16.21 3.55
CA GLU A 177 8.53 15.94 4.99
C GLU A 177 7.78 14.63 5.33
N ASP A 178 6.56 14.45 4.82
CA ASP A 178 5.76 13.22 5.00
C ASP A 178 6.49 12.03 4.39
N TYR A 179 7.08 12.20 3.21
CA TYR A 179 7.88 11.15 2.57
C TYR A 179 9.11 10.77 3.41
N ALA A 180 9.77 11.74 4.04
CA ALA A 180 10.88 11.45 4.95
C ALA A 180 10.41 10.67 6.20
N GLU A 181 9.21 10.95 6.71
CA GLU A 181 8.58 10.19 7.80
C GLU A 181 8.21 8.78 7.36
N LEU A 182 7.63 8.64 6.17
CA LEU A 182 7.30 7.36 5.56
C LEU A 182 8.53 6.47 5.41
N LEU A 183 9.66 7.02 4.96
CA LEU A 183 10.94 6.30 4.88
C LEU A 183 11.44 5.86 6.27
N ARG A 184 11.33 6.71 7.29
CA ARG A 184 11.71 6.37 8.67
C ARG A 184 10.83 5.24 9.20
N ALA A 185 9.51 5.33 9.04
CA ALA A 185 8.56 4.30 9.48
C ALA A 185 8.83 2.97 8.76
N HIS A 186 9.07 3.00 7.43
CA HIS A 186 9.45 1.82 6.67
C HIS A 186 10.73 1.18 7.21
N ASN A 187 11.79 1.96 7.42
CA ASN A 187 13.07 1.44 7.91
C ASN A 187 12.96 0.86 9.33
N GLN A 188 12.12 1.44 10.18
CA GLN A 188 11.85 0.91 11.52
C GLN A 188 11.06 -0.40 11.50
N SER A 189 10.18 -0.59 10.51
CA SER A 189 9.39 -1.82 10.35
C SER A 189 10.19 -3.00 9.79
N LEU A 190 11.40 -2.77 9.26
CA LEU A 190 12.25 -3.82 8.74
C LEU A 190 12.74 -4.72 9.89
N ILE A 191 12.40 -6.00 9.81
CA ILE A 191 12.89 -7.02 10.73
C ILE A 191 14.40 -7.19 10.46
N ARG A 192 15.23 -6.90 11.47
CA ARG A 192 16.63 -7.29 11.44
C ARG A 192 16.71 -8.76 11.81
N SER A 193 16.97 -9.62 10.82
CA SER A 193 17.23 -11.03 11.07
C SER A 193 18.71 -11.20 11.43
N GLU A 194 19.01 -11.56 12.65
CA GLU A 194 20.31 -12.11 13.01
C GLU A 194 20.27 -13.61 12.74
N ILE A 195 21.10 -14.09 11.82
CA ILE A 195 21.26 -15.52 11.55
C ILE A 195 22.49 -15.98 12.31
N GLN A 196 22.28 -16.73 13.40
CA GLN A 196 23.38 -17.45 14.06
C GLN A 196 23.55 -18.82 13.39
N ILE A 197 24.70 -19.05 12.77
CA ILE A 197 25.04 -20.33 12.19
C ILE A 197 25.96 -21.06 13.15
N GLN A 198 25.50 -22.22 13.66
CA GLN A 198 26.32 -23.13 14.43
C GLN A 198 26.45 -24.45 13.67
N LEU A 199 27.66 -24.88 13.42
CA LEU A 199 27.93 -26.21 12.87
C LEU A 199 28.35 -27.12 14.04
N ALA A 200 27.53 -28.15 14.28
CA ALA A 200 27.79 -29.12 15.33
C ALA A 200 27.67 -30.55 14.77
N ARG A 201 28.55 -31.41 15.20
CA ARG A 201 28.45 -32.84 14.98
C ARG A 201 28.22 -33.54 16.33
N GLU A 202 29.25 -33.79 17.10
CA GLU A 202 29.19 -34.18 18.52
C GLU A 202 29.41 -32.96 19.42
N LYS A 203 30.16 -31.98 18.90
CA LYS A 203 30.43 -30.68 19.54
C LYS A 203 30.28 -29.58 18.52
N VAL A 204 29.88 -28.36 19.01
CA VAL A 204 29.91 -27.16 18.20
C VAL A 204 31.38 -26.91 17.80
N PHE A 205 31.67 -26.89 16.50
CA PHE A 205 32.99 -26.58 15.98
C PHE A 205 33.02 -25.30 15.12
N PHE A 206 31.84 -24.68 14.87
CA PHE A 206 31.73 -23.39 14.24
C PHE A 206 30.66 -22.60 15.00
N ASP A 207 31.07 -21.56 15.67
CA ASP A 207 30.23 -20.68 16.47
C ASP A 207 30.55 -19.20 16.19
N GLU A 208 29.89 -18.31 16.92
CA GLU A 208 30.06 -16.87 16.77
C GLU A 208 31.50 -16.40 17.03
N GLN A 209 32.23 -17.07 17.93
CA GLN A 209 33.63 -16.73 18.24
C GLN A 209 34.55 -17.09 17.07
N LEU A 210 34.36 -18.27 16.50
CA LEU A 210 35.12 -18.69 15.32
C LEU A 210 34.77 -17.87 14.08
N TYR A 211 33.51 -17.50 13.90
CA TYR A 211 33.08 -16.59 12.84
C TYR A 211 33.76 -15.22 12.98
N SER A 212 33.74 -14.63 14.16
CA SER A 212 34.40 -13.34 14.44
C SER A 212 35.90 -13.41 14.19
N LEU A 213 36.55 -14.52 14.58
CA LEU A 213 37.96 -14.73 14.32
C LEU A 213 38.27 -14.83 12.82
N LEU A 214 37.45 -15.56 12.07
CA LEU A 214 37.62 -15.72 10.61
C LEU A 214 37.41 -14.39 9.87
N THR A 215 36.43 -13.58 10.32
CA THR A 215 36.19 -12.23 9.80
C THR A 215 37.40 -11.33 10.05
N LEU A 216 37.95 -11.35 11.27
CA LEU A 216 39.15 -10.59 11.61
C LEU A 216 40.39 -11.02 10.76
N ILE A 217 40.56 -12.31 10.53
CA ILE A 217 41.63 -12.84 9.66
C ILE A 217 41.42 -12.36 8.23
N HIS A 218 40.17 -12.36 7.74
CA HIS A 218 39.86 -11.89 6.39
C HIS A 218 40.19 -10.40 6.23
N GLU A 219 39.82 -9.59 7.22
CA GLU A 219 40.07 -8.13 7.19
C GLU A 219 41.54 -7.75 7.40
N THR A 220 42.23 -8.46 8.27
CA THR A 220 43.63 -8.13 8.64
C THR A 220 44.69 -8.95 7.90
N GLY A 221 44.29 -10.04 7.24
CA GLY A 221 45.19 -10.95 6.52
C GLY A 221 46.14 -11.71 7.44
N SER A 222 45.95 -11.74 8.74
CA SER A 222 46.88 -12.40 9.67
C SER A 222 46.20 -12.85 10.97
N VAL A 223 46.65 -13.98 11.46
CA VAL A 223 46.41 -14.45 12.84
C VAL A 223 47.62 -14.07 13.67
N ARG A 224 47.49 -13.19 14.62
CA ARG A 224 48.49 -12.88 15.64
C ARG A 224 48.07 -13.45 16.99
#